data_5395abfad136f1bef596bdad2eb1df28
#
_entry.id   5395abfad136f1bef596bdad2eb1df28
#
_cell.length_a   1.000
_cell.length_b   1.000
_cell.length_c   1.000
_cell.angle_alpha   90.00
_cell.angle_beta   90.00
_cell.angle_gamma   90.00
#
_symmetry.space_group_name_H-M   'P 1'
#
loop_
_entity.id
_entity.type
_entity.pdbx_description
1 polymer ?
#
loop_
_entity_poly.entity_id
_entity_poly.type
_entity_poly.pdbx_seq_one_letter_code
_entity_poly.pdbx_strand_id
1 'polypeptide(L)'
;MVKTLFQASTWNALALGNFDTVISVRELLRCADTGVGIGTALDGVITFENGAAYKTAPDGEVTVMRPEDSMAFAAAMVFDENAPEIALNGIDDLTSLKQMLAPFVQGNPNLFYMIKAGGVFKTMHTQSWNSCRKPYPVLSEAAKSRNEFCFENTRGNVIAVWCPR
;
A
#
# COMPACT_ATOMS: atom_id res chain seq x y z
N MET A 1 -20.57 -8.42 -1.62
CA MET A 1 -21.07 -7.06 -1.97
C MET A 1 -19.91 -6.30 -2.61
N VAL A 2 -20.11 -5.62 -3.75
CA VAL A 2 -19.06 -4.77 -4.35
C VAL A 2 -18.92 -3.51 -3.50
N LYS A 3 -17.72 -3.24 -3.00
CA LYS A 3 -17.40 -2.02 -2.25
C LYS A 3 -16.65 -1.04 -3.14
N THR A 4 -16.66 0.24 -2.78
CA THR A 4 -16.02 1.30 -3.55
C THR A 4 -14.56 1.43 -3.14
N LEU A 5 -13.65 1.41 -4.11
CA LEU A 5 -12.28 1.85 -3.92
C LEU A 5 -12.24 3.38 -3.97
N PHE A 6 -11.73 4.00 -2.93
CA PHE A 6 -11.36 5.41 -2.92
C PHE A 6 -9.91 5.55 -3.37
N GLN A 7 -9.67 6.38 -4.37
CA GLN A 7 -8.32 6.64 -4.87
C GLN A 7 -8.08 8.14 -4.95
N ALA A 8 -7.01 8.60 -4.31
CA ALA A 8 -6.51 9.96 -4.43
C ALA A 8 -5.27 9.96 -5.33
N SER A 9 -5.28 10.75 -6.39
CA SER A 9 -4.31 10.73 -7.49
C SER A 9 -4.37 9.40 -8.30
N THR A 10 -3.51 9.27 -9.29
CA THR A 10 -3.39 8.07 -10.12
C THR A 10 -1.95 7.53 -10.07
N TRP A 11 -1.81 6.23 -10.32
CA TRP A 11 -0.50 5.62 -10.44
C TRP A 11 0.34 6.28 -11.55
N ASN A 12 -0.30 6.67 -12.65
CA ASN A 12 0.40 7.35 -13.74
C ASN A 12 0.91 8.74 -13.34
N ALA A 13 0.12 9.52 -12.60
CA ALA A 13 0.57 10.80 -12.08
C ALA A 13 1.77 10.63 -11.13
N LEU A 14 1.71 9.66 -10.23
CA LEU A 14 2.83 9.31 -9.35
C LEU A 14 4.07 8.90 -10.15
N ALA A 15 3.90 8.04 -11.17
CA ALA A 15 5.00 7.61 -12.03
C ALA A 15 5.70 8.77 -12.76
N LEU A 16 4.94 9.80 -13.12
CA LEU A 16 5.45 11.01 -13.78
C LEU A 16 6.05 12.04 -12.81
N GLY A 17 6.14 11.73 -11.51
CA GLY A 17 6.76 12.61 -10.52
C GLY A 17 5.81 13.62 -9.88
N ASN A 18 4.50 13.40 -9.95
CA ASN A 18 3.56 14.24 -9.22
C ASN A 18 3.48 13.76 -7.74
N PHE A 19 4.35 14.34 -6.91
CA PHE A 19 4.45 14.02 -5.48
C PHE A 19 3.88 15.14 -4.59
N ASP A 20 3.11 16.05 -5.17
CA ASP A 20 2.41 17.08 -4.41
C ASP A 20 1.28 16.48 -3.55
N THR A 21 0.95 17.16 -2.48
CA THR A 21 -0.18 16.80 -1.61
C THR A 21 -1.49 16.75 -2.39
N VAL A 22 -2.21 15.66 -2.25
CA VAL A 22 -3.55 15.49 -2.86
C VAL A 22 -4.64 15.23 -1.82
N ILE A 23 -4.29 14.71 -0.65
CA ILE A 23 -5.25 14.39 0.42
C ILE A 23 -4.54 14.33 1.77
N SER A 24 -5.26 14.64 2.84
CA SER A 24 -4.83 14.41 4.22
C SER A 24 -5.31 13.06 4.75
N VAL A 25 -4.68 12.58 5.83
CA VAL A 25 -5.11 11.37 6.55
C VAL A 25 -6.57 11.50 7.00
N ARG A 26 -6.94 12.66 7.55
CA ARG A 26 -8.30 12.95 8.01
C ARG A 26 -9.35 12.80 6.92
N GLU A 27 -9.05 13.32 5.72
CA GLU A 27 -9.97 13.25 4.59
C GLU A 27 -10.12 11.82 4.09
N LEU A 28 -9.02 11.07 3.98
CA LEU A 28 -9.05 9.69 3.53
C LEU A 28 -9.84 8.80 4.50
N LEU A 29 -9.58 8.91 5.79
CA LEU A 29 -10.23 8.08 6.82
C LEU A 29 -11.73 8.35 7.01
N ARG A 30 -12.28 9.39 6.37
CA ARG A 30 -13.75 9.56 6.25
C ARG A 30 -14.38 8.64 5.21
N CYS A 31 -13.58 8.14 4.27
CA CYS A 31 -14.05 7.37 3.11
C CYS A 31 -13.62 5.90 3.16
N ALA A 32 -12.58 5.59 3.91
CA ALA A 32 -11.93 4.27 3.92
C ALA A 32 -11.22 4.03 5.25
N ASP A 33 -10.93 2.77 5.58
CA ASP A 33 -10.23 2.37 6.81
C ASP A 33 -8.99 1.51 6.55
N THR A 34 -8.87 0.97 5.33
CA THR A 34 -7.81 0.01 4.96
C THR A 34 -7.29 0.32 3.56
N GLY A 35 -5.97 0.33 3.40
CA GLY A 35 -5.37 0.64 2.10
C GLY A 35 -3.88 0.94 2.15
N VAL A 36 -3.40 1.54 1.07
CA VAL A 36 -1.99 1.90 0.87
C VAL A 36 -1.86 3.33 0.37
N GLY A 37 -0.74 3.96 0.64
CA GLY A 37 -0.46 5.32 0.19
C GLY A 37 1.02 5.64 0.11
N ILE A 38 1.30 6.83 -0.42
CA ILE A 38 2.65 7.41 -0.53
C ILE A 38 2.59 8.81 0.06
N GLY A 39 3.55 9.13 0.91
CA GLY A 39 3.67 10.45 1.53
C GLY A 39 3.93 11.55 0.51
N THR A 40 3.52 12.77 0.84
CA THR A 40 3.86 13.98 0.07
C THR A 40 5.37 14.06 -0.14
N ALA A 41 5.80 14.49 -1.31
CA ALA A 41 7.21 14.55 -1.69
C ALA A 41 7.91 13.17 -1.68
N LEU A 42 7.19 12.09 -1.84
CA LEU A 42 7.66 10.70 -1.75
C LEU A 42 8.18 10.32 -0.35
N ASP A 43 7.73 11.02 0.70
CA ASP A 43 8.18 10.82 2.08
C ASP A 43 7.55 9.58 2.72
N GLY A 44 8.12 8.42 2.42
CA GLY A 44 7.75 7.14 3.00
C GLY A 44 6.53 6.46 2.37
N VAL A 45 6.36 5.20 2.76
CA VAL A 45 5.22 4.35 2.39
C VAL A 45 4.19 4.36 3.50
N ILE A 46 2.93 4.43 3.14
CA ILE A 46 1.83 4.51 4.11
C ILE A 46 0.94 3.27 3.98
N THR A 47 0.61 2.70 5.12
CA THR A 47 -0.36 1.61 5.25
C THR A 47 -1.52 2.08 6.10
N PHE A 48 -2.75 1.89 5.62
CA PHE A 48 -3.96 2.11 6.40
C PHE A 48 -4.48 0.76 6.87
N GLU A 49 -4.71 0.65 8.17
CA GLU A 49 -5.26 -0.56 8.77
C GLU A 49 -6.19 -0.18 9.92
N ASN A 50 -7.43 -0.66 9.85
CA ASN A 50 -8.45 -0.47 10.89
C ASN A 50 -8.65 1.01 11.29
N GLY A 51 -8.63 1.92 10.32
CA GLY A 51 -8.84 3.34 10.55
C GLY A 51 -7.65 4.10 11.13
N ALA A 52 -6.47 3.50 11.18
CA ALA A 52 -5.21 4.15 11.50
C ALA A 52 -4.28 4.20 10.28
N ALA A 53 -3.45 5.23 10.21
CA ALA A 53 -2.44 5.40 9.16
C ALA A 53 -1.04 5.23 9.76
N TYR A 54 -0.26 4.36 9.17
CA TYR A 54 1.12 4.07 9.57
C TYR A 54 2.06 4.46 8.45
N LYS A 55 3.04 5.30 8.74
CA LYS A 55 4.10 5.67 7.80
C LYS A 55 5.36 4.90 8.12
N THR A 56 5.93 4.22 7.12
CA THR A 56 7.28 3.67 7.18
C THR A 56 8.23 4.71 6.62
N ALA A 57 9.06 5.28 7.48
CA ALA A 57 10.06 6.27 7.13
C ALA A 57 11.25 5.66 6.36
N PRO A 58 12.12 6.50 5.76
CA PRO A 58 13.29 6.02 5.01
C PRO A 58 14.27 5.17 5.80
N ASP A 59 14.35 5.34 7.12
CA ASP A 59 15.18 4.57 8.04
C ASP A 59 14.53 3.26 8.53
N GLY A 60 13.28 3.00 8.09
CA GLY A 60 12.49 1.83 8.48
C GLY A 60 11.67 2.03 9.75
N GLU A 61 11.75 3.19 10.40
CA GLU A 61 10.90 3.48 11.55
C GLU A 61 9.42 3.58 11.11
N VAL A 62 8.54 3.00 11.91
CA VAL A 62 7.10 3.05 11.67
C VAL A 62 6.45 3.98 12.69
N THR A 63 5.78 5.01 12.21
CA THR A 63 5.10 5.99 13.04
C THR A 63 3.61 6.07 12.69
N VAL A 64 2.79 6.33 13.70
CA VAL A 64 1.37 6.63 13.48
C VAL A 64 1.25 8.06 12.96
N MET A 65 0.58 8.23 11.83
CA MET A 65 0.36 9.53 11.23
C MET A 65 -0.74 10.30 11.96
N ARG A 66 -0.59 11.61 11.97
CA ARG A 66 -1.60 12.53 12.50
C ARG A 66 -2.67 12.81 11.44
N PRO A 67 -3.86 13.24 11.86
CA PRO A 67 -4.95 13.60 10.93
C PRO A 67 -4.58 14.66 9.89
N GLU A 68 -3.64 15.55 10.22
CA GLU A 68 -3.18 16.67 9.36
C GLU A 68 -2.09 16.27 8.39
N ASP A 69 -1.43 15.13 8.61
CA ASP A 69 -0.38 14.65 7.72
C ASP A 69 -0.97 14.32 6.34
N SER A 70 -0.18 14.49 5.30
CA SER A 70 -0.66 14.51 3.93
C SER A 70 0.06 13.52 3.01
N MET A 71 -0.59 13.20 1.89
CA MET A 71 -0.16 12.18 0.95
C MET A 71 -0.22 12.68 -0.48
N ALA A 72 0.66 12.13 -1.32
CA ALA A 72 0.68 12.33 -2.77
C ALA A 72 -0.15 11.29 -3.52
N PHE A 73 -0.40 10.15 -2.90
CA PHE A 73 -1.20 9.05 -3.46
C PHE A 73 -1.85 8.25 -2.34
N ALA A 74 -3.06 7.80 -2.56
CA ALA A 74 -3.70 6.80 -1.72
C ALA A 74 -4.68 5.93 -2.53
N ALA A 75 -4.78 4.66 -2.16
CA ALA A 75 -5.80 3.73 -2.65
C ALA A 75 -6.32 2.94 -1.43
N ALA A 76 -7.57 3.15 -1.07
CA ALA A 76 -8.14 2.60 0.15
C ALA A 76 -9.64 2.29 0.00
N MET A 77 -10.17 1.43 0.85
CA MET A 77 -11.59 1.11 0.92
C MET A 77 -12.01 0.81 2.36
N VAL A 78 -13.30 0.72 2.60
CA VAL A 78 -13.82 0.12 3.83
C VAL A 78 -13.67 -1.39 3.72
N PHE A 79 -12.81 -1.98 4.57
CA PHE A 79 -12.58 -3.41 4.54
C PHE A 79 -13.83 -4.19 4.94
N ASP A 80 -14.04 -5.36 4.35
CA ASP A 80 -15.13 -6.25 4.72
C ASP A 80 -14.64 -7.30 5.70
N GLU A 81 -14.96 -7.13 6.97
CA GLU A 81 -14.59 -8.11 8.00
C GLU A 81 -15.23 -9.49 7.80
N ASN A 82 -16.27 -9.58 6.95
CA ASN A 82 -16.86 -10.86 6.54
C ASN A 82 -16.27 -11.37 5.21
N ALA A 83 -15.18 -10.78 4.74
CA ALA A 83 -14.48 -11.28 3.55
C ALA A 83 -14.00 -12.72 3.78
N PRO A 84 -13.98 -13.56 2.73
CA PRO A 84 -13.50 -14.92 2.86
C PRO A 84 -12.05 -14.95 3.38
N GLU A 85 -11.81 -15.76 4.41
CA GLU A 85 -10.46 -16.06 4.87
C GLU A 85 -9.92 -17.29 4.14
N ILE A 86 -8.67 -17.18 3.70
CA ILE A 86 -7.97 -18.21 2.97
C ILE A 86 -6.68 -18.53 3.71
N ALA A 87 -6.53 -19.78 4.14
CA ALA A 87 -5.27 -20.23 4.71
C ALA A 87 -4.25 -20.46 3.58
N LEU A 88 -3.14 -19.71 3.61
CA LEU A 88 -2.05 -19.85 2.67
C LEU A 88 -0.86 -20.51 3.36
N ASN A 89 -0.38 -21.63 2.79
CA ASN A 89 0.80 -22.35 3.28
C ASN A 89 1.75 -22.61 2.12
N GLY A 90 3.06 -22.56 2.38
CA GLY A 90 4.07 -22.88 1.38
C GLY A 90 4.10 -21.90 0.21
N ILE A 91 3.92 -20.61 0.48
CA ILE A 91 4.05 -19.55 -0.54
C ILE A 91 5.51 -19.12 -0.55
N ASP A 92 6.22 -19.46 -1.62
CA ASP A 92 7.63 -19.15 -1.76
C ASP A 92 7.90 -17.92 -2.62
N ASP A 93 6.95 -17.55 -3.50
CA ASP A 93 7.09 -16.41 -4.40
C ASP A 93 5.75 -15.74 -4.77
N LEU A 94 5.84 -14.59 -5.44
CA LEU A 94 4.67 -13.83 -5.89
C LEU A 94 3.83 -14.59 -6.94
N THR A 95 4.44 -15.46 -7.74
CA THR A 95 3.74 -16.24 -8.76
C THR A 95 2.84 -17.27 -8.11
N SER A 96 3.36 -18.01 -7.15
CA SER A 96 2.61 -18.97 -6.33
C SER A 96 1.45 -18.29 -5.60
N LEU A 97 1.70 -17.11 -5.01
CA LEU A 97 0.65 -16.32 -4.37
C LEU A 97 -0.47 -15.96 -5.35
N LYS A 98 -0.12 -15.45 -6.54
CA LYS A 98 -1.11 -15.10 -7.56
C LYS A 98 -1.91 -16.30 -8.04
N GLN A 99 -1.29 -17.47 -8.21
CA GLN A 99 -1.97 -18.71 -8.58
C GLN A 99 -2.97 -19.15 -7.51
N MET A 100 -2.61 -19.07 -6.25
CA MET A 100 -3.52 -19.42 -5.14
C MET A 100 -4.67 -18.42 -4.99
N LEU A 101 -4.45 -17.15 -5.29
CA LEU A 101 -5.50 -16.13 -5.25
C LEU A 101 -6.40 -16.11 -6.50
N ALA A 102 -5.94 -16.67 -7.63
CA ALA A 102 -6.65 -16.64 -8.89
C ALA A 102 -8.11 -17.13 -8.84
N PRO A 103 -8.46 -18.21 -8.10
CA PRO A 103 -9.86 -18.66 -7.99
C PRO A 103 -10.80 -17.65 -7.34
N PHE A 104 -10.28 -16.71 -6.55
CA PHE A 104 -11.07 -15.70 -5.83
C PHE A 104 -11.18 -14.39 -6.61
N VAL A 105 -10.38 -14.25 -7.67
CA VAL A 105 -10.37 -13.08 -8.54
C VAL A 105 -11.26 -13.35 -9.74
N GLN A 106 -12.32 -12.58 -9.88
CA GLN A 106 -13.35 -12.82 -10.91
C GLN A 106 -12.92 -12.52 -12.35
N GLY A 107 -11.65 -12.30 -12.62
CA GLY A 107 -11.14 -12.02 -13.96
C GLY A 107 -11.70 -10.74 -14.64
N ASN A 108 -12.40 -9.89 -13.88
CA ASN A 108 -12.92 -8.62 -14.36
C ASN A 108 -11.84 -7.54 -14.21
N PRO A 109 -11.31 -6.97 -15.31
CA PRO A 109 -10.24 -5.99 -15.26
C PRO A 109 -10.66 -4.66 -14.61
N ASN A 110 -11.93 -4.45 -14.39
CA ASN A 110 -12.46 -3.24 -13.74
C ASN A 110 -12.69 -3.40 -12.23
N LEU A 111 -12.36 -4.56 -11.67
CA LEU A 111 -12.44 -4.80 -10.24
C LEU A 111 -11.06 -4.67 -9.59
N PHE A 112 -11.04 -4.05 -8.42
CA PHE A 112 -9.89 -4.02 -7.52
C PHE A 112 -10.16 -4.93 -6.33
N TYR A 113 -9.13 -5.57 -5.85
CA TYR A 113 -9.21 -6.45 -4.69
C TYR A 113 -8.30 -5.89 -3.58
N MET A 114 -8.88 -5.64 -2.42
CA MET A 114 -8.11 -5.35 -1.22
C MET A 114 -7.79 -6.68 -0.54
N ILE A 115 -6.52 -6.89 -0.28
CA ILE A 115 -6.02 -8.10 0.37
C ILE A 115 -5.39 -7.68 1.68
N LYS A 116 -5.83 -8.31 2.77
CA LYS A 116 -5.20 -8.22 4.07
C LYS A 116 -4.67 -9.61 4.41
N ALA A 117 -3.36 -9.74 4.54
CA ALA A 117 -2.70 -10.99 4.88
C ALA A 117 -1.94 -10.84 6.19
N GLY A 118 -2.15 -11.75 7.13
CA GLY A 118 -1.44 -11.79 8.39
C GLY A 118 -0.77 -13.14 8.62
N GLY A 119 0.41 -13.14 9.24
CA GLY A 119 1.09 -14.40 9.50
C GLY A 119 2.55 -14.22 9.91
N VAL A 120 3.28 -15.33 9.86
CA VAL A 120 4.73 -15.35 10.04
C VAL A 120 5.38 -15.49 8.68
N PHE A 121 6.19 -14.50 8.31
CA PHE A 121 6.93 -14.46 7.06
C PHE A 121 8.35 -14.93 7.32
N LYS A 122 8.80 -15.98 6.61
CA LYS A 122 10.17 -16.47 6.67
C LYS A 122 11.17 -15.38 6.28
N THR A 123 10.85 -14.66 5.21
CA THR A 123 11.62 -13.50 4.75
C THR A 123 10.64 -12.44 4.24
N MET A 124 10.81 -11.21 4.68
CA MET A 124 10.04 -10.05 4.23
C MET A 124 11.01 -8.97 3.74
N HIS A 125 10.96 -8.67 2.45
CA HIS A 125 11.68 -7.55 1.86
C HIS A 125 10.75 -6.35 1.77
N THR A 126 11.13 -5.25 2.39
CA THR A 126 10.40 -4.00 2.35
C THR A 126 11.29 -2.88 1.82
N GLN A 127 10.67 -1.83 1.34
CA GLN A 127 11.40 -0.65 0.84
C GLN A 127 10.68 0.62 1.24
N SER A 128 11.44 1.68 1.43
CA SER A 128 10.93 3.02 1.63
C SER A 128 11.77 4.04 0.86
N TRP A 129 11.21 5.21 0.61
CA TRP A 129 11.87 6.26 -0.18
C TRP A 129 12.23 7.45 0.67
N ASN A 130 13.34 8.09 0.31
CA ASN A 130 13.70 9.39 0.84
C ASN A 130 12.81 10.47 0.21
N SER A 131 12.47 11.46 1.02
CA SER A 131 11.74 12.63 0.56
C SER A 131 12.47 13.34 -0.57
N CYS A 132 11.75 13.70 -1.63
CA CYS A 132 12.26 14.43 -2.78
C CYS A 132 12.02 15.93 -2.65
N ARG A 133 12.88 16.73 -3.30
CA ARG A 133 12.71 18.19 -3.43
C ARG A 133 12.27 18.56 -4.84
N LYS A 134 11.51 19.64 -4.95
CA LYS A 134 11.13 20.21 -6.26
C LYS A 134 12.36 20.80 -6.99
N PRO A 135 12.44 20.64 -8.32
CA PRO A 135 11.51 19.92 -9.17
C PRO A 135 11.60 18.42 -8.93
N TYR A 136 10.45 17.73 -8.83
CA TYR A 136 10.42 16.31 -8.55
C TYR A 136 10.93 15.50 -9.76
N PRO A 137 11.77 14.48 -9.54
CA PRO A 137 12.13 13.54 -10.59
C PRO A 137 10.94 12.61 -10.89
N VAL A 138 10.98 11.91 -12.02
CA VAL A 138 10.06 10.79 -12.27
C VAL A 138 10.29 9.66 -11.26
N LEU A 139 9.26 8.88 -10.97
CA LEU A 139 9.32 7.85 -9.92
C LEU A 139 10.46 6.84 -10.15
N SER A 140 10.73 6.46 -11.42
CA SER A 140 11.82 5.55 -11.75
C SER A 140 13.21 6.07 -11.38
N GLU A 141 13.41 7.39 -11.41
CA GLU A 141 14.65 8.01 -10.95
C GLU A 141 14.70 8.11 -9.42
N ALA A 142 13.60 8.54 -8.80
CA ALA A 142 13.49 8.61 -7.34
C ALA A 142 13.68 7.23 -6.69
N ALA A 143 13.18 6.18 -7.31
CA ALA A 143 13.28 4.80 -6.82
C ALA A 143 14.72 4.25 -6.79
N LYS A 144 15.68 4.89 -7.46
CA LYS A 144 17.11 4.49 -7.41
C LYS A 144 17.73 4.77 -6.03
N SER A 145 17.16 5.70 -5.27
CA SER A 145 17.61 6.07 -3.92
C SER A 145 16.78 5.46 -2.79
N ARG A 146 16.03 4.38 -3.07
CA ARG A 146 15.25 3.69 -2.05
C ARG A 146 16.13 2.99 -1.03
N ASN A 147 15.66 2.93 0.18
CA ASN A 147 16.22 2.08 1.23
C ASN A 147 15.47 0.75 1.23
N GLU A 148 16.21 -0.34 1.40
CA GLU A 148 15.68 -1.70 1.43
C GLU A 148 15.94 -2.32 2.80
N PHE A 149 14.95 -3.04 3.31
CA PHE A 149 15.02 -3.73 4.59
C PHE A 149 14.66 -5.19 4.39
N CYS A 150 15.37 -6.07 5.09
CA CYS A 150 15.08 -7.49 5.11
C CYS A 150 14.82 -7.93 6.55
N PHE A 151 13.67 -8.55 6.76
CA PHE A 151 13.28 -9.11 8.04
C PHE A 151 13.12 -10.62 7.90
N GLU A 152 13.64 -11.37 8.86
CA GLU A 152 13.53 -12.82 8.89
C GLU A 152 12.62 -13.28 10.04
N ASN A 153 11.82 -14.32 9.78
CA ASN A 153 10.91 -14.93 10.74
C ASN A 153 10.02 -13.91 11.47
N THR A 154 9.55 -12.91 10.73
CA THR A 154 8.81 -11.77 11.28
C THR A 154 7.31 -12.00 11.19
N ARG A 155 6.60 -11.78 12.30
CA ARG A 155 5.15 -11.72 12.31
C ARG A 155 4.68 -10.34 11.91
N GLY A 156 3.73 -10.29 10.97
CA GLY A 156 3.21 -9.01 10.50
C GLY A 156 1.95 -9.13 9.66
N ASN A 157 1.40 -7.98 9.29
CA ASN A 157 0.30 -7.83 8.36
C ASN A 157 0.78 -7.16 7.08
N VAL A 158 0.23 -7.58 5.96
CA VAL A 158 0.43 -6.98 4.64
C VAL A 158 -0.91 -6.52 4.11
N ILE A 159 -0.98 -5.28 3.71
CA ILE A 159 -2.12 -4.70 2.98
C ILE A 159 -1.71 -4.52 1.53
N ALA A 160 -2.50 -5.05 0.61
CA ALA A 160 -2.25 -4.92 -0.83
C ALA A 160 -3.52 -4.59 -1.60
N VAL A 161 -3.35 -3.82 -2.67
CA VAL A 161 -4.40 -3.60 -3.67
C VAL A 161 -3.99 -4.33 -4.94
N TRP A 162 -4.82 -5.27 -5.37
CA TRP A 162 -4.60 -6.00 -6.61
C TRP A 162 -5.61 -5.58 -7.67
N CYS A 163 -5.09 -5.21 -8.84
CA CYS A 163 -5.85 -4.96 -10.06
C CYS A 163 -5.53 -6.08 -11.05
N PRO A 164 -6.48 -6.97 -11.40
CA PRO A 164 -6.27 -7.96 -12.46
C PRO A 164 -6.13 -7.25 -13.80
N ARG A 165 -5.13 -7.63 -14.58
CA ARG A 165 -4.92 -7.19 -15.96
C ARG A 165 -4.98 -8.38 -16.87
#